data_443949405754473e014d3cdd9a1b6c6d
#
_entry.id   443949405754473e014d3cdd9a1b6c6d
#
_cell.length_a   1.000
_cell.length_b   1.000
_cell.length_c   1.000
_cell.angle_alpha   90.00
_cell.angle_beta   90.00
_cell.angle_gamma   90.00
#
_symmetry.space_group_name_H-M   'P 1'
#
loop_
_entity.id
_entity.type
_entity.pdbx_description
1 polymer ?
#
loop_
_entity_poly.entity_id
_entity_poly.type
_entity_poly.pdbx_seq_one_letter_code
_entity_poly.pdbx_strand_id
1 'polypeptide(L)'
;MAKIVVVFVILFVIFDVAFARIVNKRKCPEVRAVPHFDLSQMLGDWYVVEYYASAEEALSYSCMRAVFTEDDHVQTADGSVEWTPGVTMNFTYRFADDPLGENLLGNITWRVDLNEPAHWTHSELTYDGIYNTYVLDTEYKTWALLLHCAEQREGARYLSAFVLSRKTTLPKNVMAYLRDKLPRYDVDIKYVFPIPHNECTSTPAIYNYSPILVEAGSKTMKRPGISYNTN
;
A
#
# COMPACT_ATOMS: atom_id res chain seq x y z
N MET A 1 -44.80 26.54 -14.33
CA MET A 1 -44.68 25.61 -13.20
C MET A 1 -43.94 24.32 -13.59
N ALA A 2 -44.34 23.61 -14.65
CA ALA A 2 -43.70 22.34 -15.05
C ALA A 2 -42.19 22.45 -15.31
N LYS A 3 -41.69 23.50 -15.97
CA LYS A 3 -40.26 23.70 -16.22
C LYS A 3 -39.41 23.88 -14.95
N ILE A 4 -39.97 24.49 -13.91
CA ILE A 4 -39.31 24.70 -12.63
C ILE A 4 -39.19 23.36 -11.89
N VAL A 5 -40.26 22.56 -11.88
CA VAL A 5 -40.22 21.23 -11.26
C VAL A 5 -39.19 20.33 -11.92
N VAL A 6 -39.10 20.33 -13.25
CA VAL A 6 -38.10 19.54 -13.98
C VAL A 6 -36.67 19.94 -13.59
N VAL A 7 -36.39 21.25 -13.46
CA VAL A 7 -35.03 21.71 -13.04
C VAL A 7 -34.68 21.24 -11.63
N PHE A 8 -35.66 21.31 -10.68
CA PHE A 8 -35.42 20.83 -9.31
C PHE A 8 -35.16 19.31 -9.27
N VAL A 9 -35.88 18.52 -10.05
CA VAL A 9 -35.69 17.08 -10.11
C VAL A 9 -34.31 16.77 -10.67
N ILE A 10 -33.86 17.45 -11.74
CA ILE A 10 -32.51 17.23 -12.32
C ILE A 10 -31.43 17.61 -11.32
N LEU A 11 -31.56 18.73 -10.60
CA LEU A 11 -30.59 19.14 -9.59
C LEU A 11 -30.51 18.15 -8.44
N PHE A 12 -31.65 17.61 -8.02
CA PHE A 12 -31.69 16.60 -6.95
C PHE A 12 -31.03 15.31 -7.36
N VAL A 13 -31.29 14.82 -8.58
CA VAL A 13 -30.63 13.62 -9.11
C VAL A 13 -29.10 13.82 -9.26
N ILE A 14 -28.67 15.00 -9.73
CA ILE A 14 -27.22 15.31 -9.84
C ILE A 14 -26.57 15.34 -8.45
N PHE A 15 -27.26 15.92 -7.47
CA PHE A 15 -26.77 15.99 -6.08
C PHE A 15 -26.65 14.58 -5.48
N ASP A 16 -27.67 13.72 -5.65
CA ASP A 16 -27.64 12.35 -5.14
C ASP A 16 -26.51 11.52 -5.76
N VAL A 17 -26.31 11.65 -7.07
CA VAL A 17 -25.22 10.95 -7.77
C VAL A 17 -23.85 11.45 -7.31
N ALA A 18 -23.69 12.76 -7.13
CA ALA A 18 -22.46 13.35 -6.64
C ALA A 18 -22.15 12.92 -5.20
N PHE A 19 -23.18 12.94 -4.33
CA PHE A 19 -23.05 12.50 -2.94
C PHE A 19 -22.72 11.01 -2.84
N ALA A 20 -23.38 10.17 -3.62
CA ALA A 20 -23.10 8.73 -3.67
C ALA A 20 -21.65 8.45 -4.11
N ARG A 21 -21.11 9.22 -5.07
CA ARG A 21 -19.70 9.11 -5.50
C ARG A 21 -18.72 9.51 -4.40
N ILE A 22 -19.01 10.55 -3.63
CA ILE A 22 -18.17 11.00 -2.51
C ILE A 22 -18.15 9.95 -1.39
N VAL A 23 -19.32 9.40 -1.04
CA VAL A 23 -19.43 8.36 -0.01
C VAL A 23 -18.68 7.09 -0.43
N ASN A 24 -18.77 6.70 -1.70
CA ASN A 24 -18.08 5.51 -2.21
C ASN A 24 -16.55 5.64 -2.14
N LYS A 25 -15.98 6.85 -2.30
CA LYS A 25 -14.54 7.07 -2.16
C LYS A 25 -14.02 6.98 -0.72
N ARG A 26 -14.88 6.96 0.27
CA ARG A 26 -14.48 6.86 1.69
C ARG A 26 -14.39 5.42 2.18
N LYS A 27 -15.11 4.51 1.55
CA LYS A 27 -15.13 3.09 1.93
C LYS A 27 -14.14 2.27 1.13
N CYS A 28 -13.54 1.28 1.78
CA CYS A 28 -12.75 0.27 1.10
C CYS A 28 -13.63 -0.54 0.13
N PRO A 29 -13.09 -0.95 -1.03
CA PRO A 29 -13.80 -1.85 -1.92
C PRO A 29 -14.03 -3.20 -1.24
N GLU A 30 -15.07 -3.90 -1.65
CA GLU A 30 -15.26 -5.29 -1.26
C GLU A 30 -14.17 -6.15 -1.92
N VAL A 31 -13.28 -6.70 -1.09
CA VAL A 31 -12.12 -7.43 -1.56
C VAL A 31 -12.30 -8.92 -1.29
N ARG A 32 -12.00 -9.73 -2.29
CA ARG A 32 -11.86 -11.19 -2.15
C ARG A 32 -10.38 -11.53 -2.23
N ALA A 33 -9.83 -11.95 -1.10
CA ALA A 33 -8.48 -12.49 -1.03
C ALA A 33 -8.39 -13.86 -1.72
N VAL A 34 -7.18 -14.26 -2.09
CA VAL A 34 -6.95 -15.58 -2.71
C VAL A 34 -7.36 -16.70 -1.75
N PRO A 35 -8.18 -17.68 -2.19
CA PRO A 35 -8.57 -18.80 -1.33
C PRO A 35 -7.40 -19.77 -1.10
N HIS A 36 -7.45 -20.50 0.01
CA HIS A 36 -6.45 -21.52 0.37
C HIS A 36 -5.00 -21.00 0.40
N PHE A 37 -4.84 -19.76 0.86
CA PHE A 37 -3.55 -19.11 0.95
C PHE A 37 -2.64 -19.79 1.98
N ASP A 38 -1.39 -20.03 1.58
CA ASP A 38 -0.34 -20.60 2.44
C ASP A 38 0.69 -19.50 2.76
N LEU A 39 0.62 -18.95 3.97
CA LEU A 39 1.52 -17.89 4.41
C LEU A 39 3.00 -18.32 4.33
N SER A 40 3.30 -19.56 4.65
CA SER A 40 4.69 -20.07 4.67
C SER A 40 5.38 -19.95 3.30
N GLN A 41 4.62 -20.09 2.22
CA GLN A 41 5.13 -19.92 0.86
C GLN A 41 5.29 -18.46 0.44
N MET A 42 4.60 -17.53 1.14
CA MET A 42 4.72 -16.10 0.88
C MET A 42 5.98 -15.50 1.50
N LEU A 43 6.55 -16.14 2.53
CA LEU A 43 7.70 -15.64 3.26
C LEU A 43 8.96 -15.48 2.40
N GLY A 44 9.92 -14.70 2.91
CA GLY A 44 11.22 -14.43 2.30
C GLY A 44 11.23 -13.21 1.38
N ASP A 45 12.19 -13.19 0.48
CA ASP A 45 12.55 -12.03 -0.36
C ASP A 45 11.62 -11.83 -1.55
N TRP A 46 11.24 -10.56 -1.76
CA TRP A 46 10.47 -10.09 -2.90
C TRP A 46 11.02 -8.77 -3.43
N TYR A 47 10.90 -8.54 -4.72
CA TYR A 47 11.06 -7.25 -5.36
C TYR A 47 9.68 -6.64 -5.59
N VAL A 48 9.49 -5.37 -5.26
CA VAL A 48 8.32 -4.61 -5.68
C VAL A 48 8.58 -4.13 -7.09
N VAL A 49 7.88 -4.67 -8.07
CA VAL A 49 8.10 -4.34 -9.49
C VAL A 49 7.14 -3.27 -10.00
N GLU A 50 5.98 -3.15 -9.36
CA GLU A 50 5.03 -2.06 -9.56
C GLU A 50 4.36 -1.68 -8.25
N TYR A 51 4.00 -0.41 -8.14
CA TYR A 51 3.38 0.19 -6.97
C TYR A 51 2.28 1.19 -7.36
N TYR A 52 1.24 1.24 -6.56
CA TYR A 52 0.18 2.25 -6.61
C TYR A 52 -0.13 2.74 -5.20
N ALA A 53 -0.35 4.04 -5.03
CA ALA A 53 -0.94 4.61 -3.83
C ALA A 53 -1.83 5.80 -4.16
N SER A 54 -3.02 5.84 -3.58
CA SER A 54 -4.03 6.87 -3.86
C SER A 54 -3.70 8.25 -3.29
N ALA A 55 -2.79 8.31 -2.32
CA ALA A 55 -2.37 9.54 -1.65
C ALA A 55 -1.01 10.06 -2.14
N GLU A 56 -0.37 9.36 -3.06
CA GLU A 56 0.95 9.72 -3.55
C GLU A 56 0.88 10.15 -5.01
N GLU A 57 1.49 11.28 -5.31
CA GLU A 57 1.88 11.61 -6.67
C GLU A 57 3.08 10.74 -7.05
N ALA A 58 3.34 10.57 -8.37
CA ALA A 58 4.39 9.73 -8.90
C ALA A 58 5.76 10.03 -8.26
N LEU A 59 6.05 9.40 -7.13
CA LEU A 59 7.36 9.43 -6.54
C LEU A 59 8.27 8.48 -7.32
N SER A 60 9.45 8.95 -7.65
CA SER A 60 10.44 8.14 -8.35
C SER A 60 11.11 7.19 -7.37
N TYR A 61 10.41 6.10 -7.02
CA TYR A 61 11.01 5.01 -6.24
C TYR A 61 11.88 4.12 -7.12
N SER A 62 12.93 3.58 -6.53
CA SER A 62 13.79 2.58 -7.15
C SER A 62 14.27 1.55 -6.12
N CYS A 63 14.73 0.39 -6.59
CA CYS A 63 15.35 -0.65 -5.76
C CYS A 63 14.47 -1.13 -4.58
N MET A 64 13.16 -1.08 -4.74
CA MET A 64 12.24 -1.45 -3.67
C MET A 64 12.22 -2.98 -3.47
N ARG A 65 12.55 -3.40 -2.27
CA ARG A 65 12.53 -4.81 -1.84
C ARG A 65 11.69 -4.97 -0.59
N ALA A 66 11.10 -6.13 -0.43
CA ALA A 66 10.35 -6.53 0.74
C ALA A 66 10.81 -7.92 1.19
N VAL A 67 10.96 -8.10 2.50
CA VAL A 67 11.24 -9.40 3.11
C VAL A 67 10.13 -9.70 4.09
N PHE A 68 9.37 -10.75 3.83
CA PHE A 68 8.30 -11.20 4.72
C PHE A 68 8.83 -12.26 5.67
N THR A 69 8.57 -12.05 6.95
CA THR A 69 8.89 -12.98 8.05
C THR A 69 7.64 -13.26 8.87
N GLU A 70 7.52 -14.46 9.37
CA GLU A 70 6.47 -14.81 10.33
C GLU A 70 6.76 -14.13 11.68
N ASP A 71 5.71 -13.70 12.35
CA ASP A 71 5.78 -13.07 13.66
C ASP A 71 4.65 -13.60 14.54
N ASP A 72 5.00 -14.16 15.69
CA ASP A 72 4.03 -14.67 16.66
C ASP A 72 3.57 -13.59 17.65
N HIS A 73 4.14 -12.38 17.55
CA HIS A 73 3.91 -11.28 18.48
C HIS A 73 3.51 -10.03 17.70
N VAL A 74 2.25 -9.70 17.71
CA VAL A 74 1.77 -8.46 17.10
C VAL A 74 1.52 -7.42 18.18
N GLN A 75 2.16 -6.27 18.07
CA GLN A 75 1.90 -5.13 18.93
C GLN A 75 0.54 -4.51 18.58
N THR A 76 -0.30 -4.32 19.59
CA THR A 76 -1.60 -3.67 19.42
C THR A 76 -1.46 -2.14 19.47
N ALA A 77 -2.49 -1.42 19.05
CA ALA A 77 -2.48 0.04 19.00
C ALA A 77 -2.25 0.71 20.37
N ASP A 78 -2.57 0.06 21.47
CA ASP A 78 -2.32 0.52 22.84
C ASP A 78 -0.90 0.20 23.35
N GLY A 79 -0.07 -0.44 22.51
CA GLY A 79 1.29 -0.83 22.83
C GLY A 79 1.42 -2.16 23.55
N SER A 80 0.33 -2.87 23.85
CA SER A 80 0.40 -4.23 24.37
C SER A 80 0.89 -5.22 23.30
N VAL A 81 1.50 -6.33 23.73
CA VAL A 81 1.92 -7.41 22.83
C VAL A 81 0.93 -8.55 22.98
N GLU A 82 0.33 -8.94 21.87
CA GLU A 82 -0.60 -10.06 21.81
C GLU A 82 0.01 -11.23 21.04
N TRP A 83 -0.13 -12.45 21.60
CA TRP A 83 0.27 -13.67 20.93
C TRP A 83 -0.78 -14.01 19.88
N THR A 84 -0.50 -13.66 18.64
CA THR A 84 -1.37 -13.93 17.51
C THR A 84 -0.51 -14.12 16.27
N PRO A 85 -0.90 -15.02 15.37
CA PRO A 85 -0.19 -15.19 14.12
C PRO A 85 -0.10 -13.86 13.37
N GLY A 86 1.10 -13.51 12.98
CA GLY A 86 1.39 -12.30 12.29
C GLY A 86 2.39 -12.48 11.17
N VAL A 87 2.53 -11.44 10.36
CA VAL A 87 3.54 -11.34 9.32
C VAL A 87 4.15 -9.95 9.34
N THR A 88 5.47 -9.91 9.34
CA THR A 88 6.23 -8.65 9.25
C THR A 88 6.85 -8.54 7.87
N MET A 89 6.64 -7.41 7.20
CA MET A 89 7.33 -7.02 5.98
C MET A 89 8.37 -5.96 6.33
N ASN A 90 9.63 -6.32 6.20
CA ASN A 90 10.72 -5.35 6.20
C ASN A 90 10.96 -4.92 4.75
N PHE A 91 10.92 -3.63 4.48
CA PHE A 91 11.11 -3.13 3.13
C PHE A 91 12.19 -2.08 3.04
N THR A 92 12.84 -2.04 1.89
CA THR A 92 13.86 -1.05 1.53
C THR A 92 13.51 -0.41 0.21
N TYR A 93 13.83 0.86 0.05
CA TYR A 93 13.65 1.58 -1.21
C TYR A 93 14.60 2.78 -1.27
N ARG A 94 14.69 3.40 -2.46
CA ARG A 94 15.41 4.65 -2.69
C ARG A 94 14.50 5.62 -3.41
N PHE A 95 14.77 6.90 -3.23
CA PHE A 95 14.29 7.91 -4.17
C PHE A 95 15.25 8.00 -5.34
N ALA A 96 14.72 7.98 -6.58
CA ALA A 96 15.56 8.02 -7.79
C ALA A 96 16.26 9.37 -7.98
N ASP A 97 15.73 10.44 -7.35
CA ASP A 97 16.28 11.80 -7.34
C ASP A 97 17.20 12.08 -6.14
N ASP A 98 17.45 11.09 -5.30
CA ASP A 98 18.38 11.22 -4.19
C ASP A 98 19.83 11.09 -4.70
N PRO A 99 20.63 12.18 -4.65
CA PRO A 99 22.01 12.17 -5.14
C PRO A 99 22.95 11.26 -4.31
N LEU A 100 22.58 10.94 -3.09
CA LEU A 100 23.34 10.06 -2.20
C LEU A 100 23.00 8.58 -2.43
N GLY A 101 21.84 8.30 -3.04
CA GLY A 101 21.37 6.95 -3.31
C GLY A 101 21.17 6.13 -2.04
N GLU A 102 20.74 6.77 -0.95
CA GLU A 102 20.57 6.12 0.35
C GLU A 102 19.40 5.14 0.34
N ASN A 103 19.60 3.97 0.97
CA ASN A 103 18.52 3.03 1.19
C ASN A 103 17.72 3.48 2.43
N LEU A 104 16.42 3.66 2.23
CA LEU A 104 15.47 3.87 3.30
C LEU A 104 14.91 2.51 3.74
N LEU A 105 14.70 2.35 5.04
CA LEU A 105 14.18 1.15 5.68
C LEU A 105 12.84 1.45 6.32
N GLY A 106 11.90 0.51 6.19
CA GLY A 106 10.68 0.51 6.94
C GLY A 106 10.23 -0.91 7.26
N ASN A 107 9.30 -1.03 8.21
CA ASN A 107 8.65 -2.29 8.50
C ASN A 107 7.16 -2.08 8.75
N ILE A 108 6.38 -3.09 8.48
CA ILE A 108 4.97 -3.17 8.83
C ILE A 108 4.72 -4.57 9.35
N THR A 109 4.06 -4.68 10.50
CA THR A 109 3.63 -5.96 11.07
C THR A 109 2.12 -6.02 11.03
N TRP A 110 1.59 -7.11 10.51
CA TRP A 110 0.16 -7.39 10.42
C TRP A 110 -0.21 -8.57 11.27
N ARG A 111 -1.42 -8.55 11.75
CA ARG A 111 -2.15 -9.68 12.29
C ARG A 111 -2.77 -10.47 11.16
N VAL A 112 -2.60 -11.77 11.15
CA VAL A 112 -3.19 -12.67 10.14
C VAL A 112 -4.56 -13.16 10.61
N ASP A 113 -5.58 -13.07 9.75
CA ASP A 113 -6.87 -13.68 10.03
C ASP A 113 -6.79 -15.19 9.82
N LEU A 114 -7.06 -15.96 10.88
CA LEU A 114 -6.99 -17.42 10.82
C LEU A 114 -8.06 -18.06 9.94
N ASN A 115 -9.20 -17.36 9.72
CA ASN A 115 -10.27 -17.84 8.86
C ASN A 115 -10.03 -17.46 7.40
N GLU A 116 -9.32 -16.34 7.18
CA GLU A 116 -8.92 -15.81 5.88
C GLU A 116 -7.42 -15.50 5.87
N PRO A 117 -6.53 -16.50 5.78
CA PRO A 117 -5.08 -16.28 5.92
C PRO A 117 -4.45 -15.32 4.90
N ALA A 118 -5.13 -15.02 3.81
CA ALA A 118 -4.74 -14.02 2.84
C ALA A 118 -5.25 -12.60 3.16
N HIS A 119 -5.93 -12.41 4.30
CA HIS A 119 -6.36 -11.13 4.83
C HIS A 119 -5.58 -10.80 6.10
N TRP A 120 -4.90 -9.68 6.08
CA TRP A 120 -4.07 -9.20 7.19
C TRP A 120 -4.54 -7.84 7.65
N THR A 121 -4.43 -7.57 8.94
CA THR A 121 -4.82 -6.29 9.51
C THR A 121 -3.68 -5.64 10.27
N HIS A 122 -3.58 -4.33 10.17
CA HIS A 122 -2.62 -3.52 10.88
C HIS A 122 -3.34 -2.32 11.51
N SER A 123 -2.94 -1.92 12.72
CA SER A 123 -3.47 -0.75 13.38
C SER A 123 -2.34 0.12 13.92
N GLU A 124 -2.41 1.41 13.67
CA GLU A 124 -1.49 2.40 14.22
C GLU A 124 -2.28 3.49 14.92
N LEU A 125 -1.71 4.04 16.02
CA LEU A 125 -2.31 5.16 16.75
C LEU A 125 -2.39 6.44 15.92
N THR A 126 -1.51 6.57 14.92
CA THR A 126 -1.43 7.74 14.05
C THR A 126 -2.63 7.85 13.10
N TYR A 127 -3.33 6.74 12.86
CA TYR A 127 -4.47 6.66 11.95
C TYR A 127 -5.71 6.14 12.66
N ASP A 128 -6.83 6.79 12.40
CA ASP A 128 -8.14 6.45 13.01
C ASP A 128 -8.78 5.17 12.44
N GLY A 129 -8.01 4.27 11.85
CA GLY A 129 -8.57 3.11 11.18
C GLY A 129 -7.72 1.85 11.23
N ILE A 130 -8.35 0.75 10.88
CA ILE A 130 -7.70 -0.53 10.64
C ILE A 130 -7.28 -0.56 9.17
N TYR A 131 -6.01 -0.87 8.92
CA TYR A 131 -5.49 -1.12 7.59
C TYR A 131 -5.70 -2.58 7.25
N ASN A 132 -6.44 -2.80 6.18
CA ASN A 132 -6.65 -4.12 5.63
C ASN A 132 -5.67 -4.35 4.49
N THR A 133 -5.00 -5.48 4.54
CA THR A 133 -4.10 -5.96 3.49
C THR A 133 -4.63 -7.29 3.00
N TYR A 134 -4.75 -7.41 1.68
CA TYR A 134 -5.24 -8.62 1.03
C TYR A 134 -4.22 -9.13 0.04
N VAL A 135 -3.92 -10.42 0.06
CA VAL A 135 -3.27 -11.08 -1.06
C VAL A 135 -4.35 -11.41 -2.08
N LEU A 136 -4.39 -10.64 -3.17
CA LEU A 136 -5.42 -10.80 -4.22
C LEU A 136 -5.18 -12.02 -5.07
N ASP A 137 -3.91 -12.32 -5.33
CA ASP A 137 -3.50 -13.48 -6.11
C ASP A 137 -1.99 -13.72 -5.95
N THR A 138 -1.56 -14.97 -6.11
CA THR A 138 -0.13 -15.32 -6.03
C THR A 138 0.16 -16.64 -6.73
N GLU A 139 1.37 -16.72 -7.25
CA GLU A 139 2.05 -17.97 -7.65
C GLU A 139 3.33 -18.08 -6.82
N TYR A 140 3.30 -17.81 -5.58
CA TYR A 140 4.31 -17.89 -4.51
C TYR A 140 5.78 -17.87 -4.93
N LYS A 141 6.16 -18.67 -5.95
CA LYS A 141 7.53 -18.84 -6.44
C LYS A 141 7.96 -17.77 -7.43
N THR A 142 7.02 -17.03 -8.00
CA THR A 142 7.30 -16.04 -9.04
C THR A 142 6.73 -14.67 -8.76
N TRP A 143 5.45 -14.56 -8.37
CA TRP A 143 4.78 -13.27 -8.19
C TRP A 143 3.68 -13.32 -7.13
N ALA A 144 3.33 -12.15 -6.60
CA ALA A 144 2.15 -11.92 -5.77
C ALA A 144 1.58 -10.51 -6.04
N LEU A 145 0.27 -10.37 -5.82
CA LEU A 145 -0.45 -9.10 -5.91
C LEU A 145 -1.10 -8.80 -4.57
N LEU A 146 -0.70 -7.71 -3.94
CA LEU A 146 -1.25 -7.24 -2.67
C LEU A 146 -2.04 -5.97 -2.88
N LEU A 147 -3.11 -5.82 -2.09
CA LEU A 147 -3.91 -4.60 -2.00
C LEU A 147 -4.03 -4.20 -0.53
N HIS A 148 -3.77 -2.93 -0.26
CA HIS A 148 -4.01 -2.32 1.05
C HIS A 148 -5.15 -1.33 0.96
N CYS A 149 -6.00 -1.29 1.97
CA CYS A 149 -7.03 -0.29 2.11
C CYS A 149 -7.25 0.10 3.57
N ALA A 150 -7.33 1.41 3.82
CA ALA A 150 -7.73 1.95 5.10
C ALA A 150 -8.80 3.02 4.91
N GLU A 151 -9.88 2.91 5.69
CA GLU A 151 -10.90 3.94 5.75
C GLU A 151 -10.47 5.03 6.73
N GLN A 152 -10.65 6.29 6.33
CA GLN A 152 -10.36 7.44 7.17
C GLN A 152 -11.67 8.09 7.63
N ARG A 153 -11.69 8.61 8.86
CA ARG A 153 -12.88 9.34 9.37
C ARG A 153 -13.17 10.58 8.55
N GLU A 154 -12.13 11.31 8.21
CA GLU A 154 -12.21 12.52 7.40
C GLU A 154 -11.35 12.34 6.14
N GLY A 155 -11.97 12.47 4.97
CA GLY A 155 -11.26 12.37 3.70
C GLY A 155 -11.58 11.12 2.88
N ALA A 156 -10.76 10.88 1.88
CA ALA A 156 -10.82 9.68 1.06
C ALA A 156 -10.08 8.52 1.76
N ARG A 157 -10.51 7.28 1.48
CA ARG A 157 -9.76 6.10 1.91
C ARG A 157 -8.33 6.14 1.37
N TYR A 158 -7.41 5.56 2.12
CA TYR A 158 -6.11 5.20 1.58
C TYR A 158 -6.21 3.87 0.84
N LEU A 159 -5.66 3.81 -0.36
CA LEU A 159 -5.64 2.61 -1.20
C LEU A 159 -4.26 2.48 -1.83
N SER A 160 -3.61 1.34 -1.66
CA SER A 160 -2.34 1.04 -2.34
C SER A 160 -2.29 -0.40 -2.82
N ALA A 161 -1.47 -0.65 -3.84
CA ALA A 161 -1.27 -1.98 -4.39
C ALA A 161 0.21 -2.22 -4.70
N PHE A 162 0.65 -3.46 -4.47
CA PHE A 162 2.02 -3.91 -4.74
C PHE A 162 1.98 -5.11 -5.67
N VAL A 163 2.67 -5.00 -6.80
CA VAL A 163 3.03 -6.16 -7.62
C VAL A 163 4.40 -6.63 -7.17
N LEU A 164 4.43 -7.79 -6.55
CA LEU A 164 5.64 -8.42 -6.03
C LEU A 164 6.17 -9.47 -7.01
N SER A 165 7.48 -9.62 -7.05
CA SER A 165 8.16 -10.63 -7.85
C SER A 165 9.35 -11.22 -7.11
N ARG A 166 9.64 -12.51 -7.31
CA ARG A 166 10.89 -13.14 -6.84
C ARG A 166 12.12 -12.72 -7.68
N LYS A 167 11.88 -12.03 -8.80
CA LYS A 167 12.92 -11.48 -9.67
C LYS A 167 12.71 -9.99 -9.86
N THR A 168 13.71 -9.28 -10.32
CA THR A 168 13.65 -7.84 -10.59
C THR A 168 12.69 -7.46 -11.73
N THR A 169 12.20 -8.44 -12.48
CA THR A 169 11.26 -8.23 -13.59
C THR A 169 10.27 -9.38 -13.68
N LEU A 170 9.09 -9.11 -14.25
CA LEU A 170 8.08 -10.11 -14.59
C LEU A 170 7.83 -10.13 -16.11
N PRO A 171 7.42 -11.29 -16.66
CA PRO A 171 6.96 -11.38 -18.04
C PRO A 171 5.77 -10.45 -18.32
N LYS A 172 5.74 -9.83 -19.50
CA LYS A 172 4.70 -8.86 -19.89
C LYS A 172 3.27 -9.40 -19.78
N ASN A 173 3.06 -10.67 -20.10
CA ASN A 173 1.75 -11.32 -19.98
C ASN A 173 1.30 -11.48 -18.52
N VAL A 174 2.25 -11.74 -17.58
CA VAL A 174 1.96 -11.80 -16.14
C VAL A 174 1.61 -10.40 -15.64
N MET A 175 2.39 -9.39 -16.02
CA MET A 175 2.11 -8.00 -15.66
C MET A 175 0.73 -7.55 -16.14
N ALA A 176 0.36 -7.85 -17.40
CA ALA A 176 -0.96 -7.53 -17.93
C ALA A 176 -2.07 -8.23 -17.13
N TYR A 177 -1.90 -9.52 -16.85
CA TYR A 177 -2.84 -10.30 -16.04
C TYR A 177 -3.08 -9.70 -14.64
N LEU A 178 -2.00 -9.28 -13.96
CA LEU A 178 -2.10 -8.68 -12.62
C LEU A 178 -2.75 -7.28 -12.66
N ARG A 179 -2.38 -6.47 -13.64
CA ARG A 179 -2.97 -5.14 -13.84
C ARG A 179 -4.48 -5.20 -14.14
N ASP A 180 -4.93 -6.19 -14.89
CA ASP A 180 -6.36 -6.38 -15.23
C ASP A 180 -7.24 -6.68 -14.01
N LYS A 181 -6.65 -7.09 -12.88
CA LYS A 181 -7.38 -7.31 -11.62
C LYS A 181 -7.64 -6.02 -10.85
N LEU A 182 -6.74 -5.06 -10.93
CA LEU A 182 -6.71 -3.86 -10.09
C LEU A 182 -7.93 -2.94 -10.24
N PRO A 183 -8.48 -2.69 -11.44
CA PRO A 183 -9.66 -1.82 -11.60
C PRO A 183 -10.91 -2.31 -10.87
N ARG A 184 -11.01 -3.60 -10.57
CA ARG A 184 -12.13 -4.17 -9.78
C ARG A 184 -12.14 -3.66 -8.34
N TYR A 185 -11.01 -3.15 -7.88
CA TYR A 185 -10.79 -2.63 -6.54
C TYR A 185 -10.50 -1.12 -6.55
N ASP A 186 -11.04 -0.41 -7.55
CA ASP A 186 -10.93 1.05 -7.71
C ASP A 186 -9.49 1.57 -7.86
N VAL A 187 -8.56 0.74 -8.26
CA VAL A 187 -7.20 1.14 -8.62
C VAL A 187 -7.17 1.58 -10.09
N ASP A 188 -6.83 2.84 -10.33
CA ASP A 188 -6.61 3.33 -11.69
C ASP A 188 -5.21 2.91 -12.17
N ILE A 189 -5.17 1.99 -13.13
CA ILE A 189 -3.92 1.45 -13.67
C ILE A 189 -3.00 2.50 -14.33
N LYS A 190 -3.51 3.68 -14.64
CA LYS A 190 -2.69 4.79 -15.15
C LYS A 190 -1.71 5.34 -14.11
N TYR A 191 -2.02 5.13 -12.84
CA TYR A 191 -1.21 5.57 -11.71
C TYR A 191 -0.45 4.42 -11.05
N VAL A 192 -0.35 3.27 -11.71
CA VAL A 192 0.52 2.17 -11.28
C VAL A 192 1.91 2.42 -11.83
N PHE A 193 2.88 2.62 -10.95
CA PHE A 193 4.24 3.01 -11.29
C PHE A 193 5.17 1.80 -11.35
N PRO A 194 5.98 1.66 -12.40
CA PRO A 194 7.05 0.67 -12.42
C PRO A 194 8.17 1.09 -11.45
N ILE A 195 8.70 0.13 -10.72
CA ILE A 195 9.85 0.32 -9.84
C ILE A 195 11.10 -0.23 -10.55
N PRO A 196 12.04 0.62 -10.95
CA PRO A 196 13.29 0.16 -11.57
C PRO A 196 14.22 -0.49 -10.56
N HIS A 197 14.88 -1.57 -11.00
CA HIS A 197 15.84 -2.34 -10.21
C HIS A 197 17.26 -2.35 -10.82
N ASN A 198 17.55 -1.41 -11.70
CA ASN A 198 18.88 -1.21 -12.27
C ASN A 198 19.75 -0.44 -11.26
N GLU A 199 21.03 -0.77 -11.21
CA GLU A 199 22.02 -0.05 -10.39
C GLU A 199 21.71 -0.06 -8.88
N CYS A 200 20.99 -1.07 -8.42
CA CYS A 200 20.69 -1.27 -7.01
C CYS A 200 21.93 -1.79 -6.29
N THR A 201 22.79 -0.90 -5.81
CA THR A 201 23.92 -1.26 -4.97
C THR A 201 23.46 -1.68 -3.58
N SER A 202 24.15 -2.63 -2.97
CA SER A 202 23.90 -3.08 -1.60
C SER A 202 24.50 -2.13 -0.56
N THR A 203 24.24 -0.83 -0.67
CA THR A 203 24.67 0.12 0.38
C THR A 203 23.89 -0.21 1.65
N PRO A 204 24.53 -0.32 2.82
CA PRO A 204 23.84 -0.54 4.07
C PRO A 204 22.79 0.56 4.28
N ALA A 205 21.62 0.19 4.79
CA ALA A 205 20.62 1.17 5.15
C ALA A 205 21.12 2.03 6.32
N ILE A 206 21.10 3.35 6.14
CA ILE A 206 21.67 4.29 7.12
C ILE A 206 20.59 4.78 8.09
N TYR A 207 19.30 4.71 7.72
CA TYR A 207 18.21 5.21 8.57
C TYR A 207 17.04 4.24 8.67
N ASN A 208 16.57 4.01 9.90
CA ASN A 208 15.28 3.41 10.17
C ASN A 208 14.20 4.49 9.94
N TYR A 209 13.54 4.44 8.80
CA TYR A 209 12.38 5.27 8.53
C TYR A 209 11.14 4.44 8.87
N SER A 210 10.47 4.76 9.96
CA SER A 210 9.10 4.31 10.12
C SER A 210 8.29 4.98 9.02
N PRO A 211 7.58 4.25 8.15
CA PRO A 211 6.77 4.88 7.13
C PRO A 211 5.71 5.70 7.86
N ILE A 212 5.95 6.98 7.98
CA ILE A 212 4.86 7.92 8.14
C ILE A 212 4.15 7.79 6.80
N LEU A 213 3.04 7.07 6.78
CA LEU A 213 2.09 7.18 5.69
C LEU A 213 1.87 8.68 5.51
N VAL A 214 2.27 9.20 4.35
CA VAL A 214 2.24 10.63 4.06
C VAL A 214 0.83 11.11 4.36
N GLU A 215 0.69 12.03 5.32
CA GLU A 215 -0.57 12.71 5.56
C GLU A 215 -1.10 13.21 4.22
N ALA A 216 -2.27 12.75 3.85
CA ALA A 216 -3.04 13.28 2.75
C ALA A 216 -3.51 14.70 3.14
N GLY A 217 -2.63 15.67 2.99
CA GLY A 217 -2.86 17.07 3.36
C GLY A 217 -1.59 17.86 3.23
N SER A 218 -1.37 18.41 2.04
CA SER A 218 -0.59 19.61 1.75
C SER A 218 0.27 20.15 2.90
N LYS A 219 1.42 19.54 3.14
CA LYS A 219 2.56 20.22 3.73
C LYS A 219 3.83 19.63 3.14
N THR A 220 4.54 20.47 2.40
CA THR A 220 5.91 20.23 1.95
C THR A 220 6.71 19.53 3.03
N MET A 221 7.17 18.32 2.73
CA MET A 221 8.04 17.52 3.56
C MET A 221 9.32 18.34 3.80
N LYS A 222 9.46 18.96 4.96
CA LYS A 222 10.75 19.52 5.38
C LYS A 222 11.65 18.34 5.69
N ARG A 223 12.71 18.16 4.88
CA ARG A 223 13.82 17.28 5.23
C ARG A 223 14.29 17.61 6.65
N PRO A 224 14.54 16.62 7.52
CA PRO A 224 15.22 16.90 8.79
C PRO A 224 16.53 17.58 8.48
N GLY A 225 16.74 18.77 9.02
CA GLY A 225 17.95 19.54 8.81
C GLY A 225 19.17 18.75 9.28
N ILE A 226 20.12 18.51 8.40
CA ILE A 226 21.42 17.96 8.71
C ILE A 226 22.14 19.05 9.53
N SER A 227 22.27 18.81 10.84
CA SER A 227 23.13 19.62 11.69
C SER A 227 24.57 19.19 11.47
N TYR A 228 25.32 19.96 10.69
CA TYR A 228 26.77 19.83 10.63
C TYR A 228 27.35 20.38 11.93
N ASN A 229 27.81 19.51 12.82
CA ASN A 229 28.73 19.91 13.87
C ASN A 229 30.11 20.13 13.24
N THR A 230 30.48 21.42 13.05
CA THR A 230 31.86 21.82 12.83
C THR A 230 32.56 21.89 14.18
N ASN A 231 33.43 20.95 14.42
CA ASN A 231 34.60 21.10 15.31
C ASN A 231 35.87 20.81 14.51
#